data_050899eb5221f2b2c4995a387f10a0fc
#
_entry.id   050899eb5221f2b2c4995a387f10a0fc
#
_cell.length_a   1.000
_cell.length_b   1.000
_cell.length_c   1.000
_cell.angle_alpha   90.00
_cell.angle_beta   90.00
_cell.angle_gamma   90.00
#
_symmetry.space_group_name_H-M   'P 1'
#
loop_
_entity.id
_entity.type
_entity.pdbx_description
1 polymer ?
#
loop_
_entity_poly.entity_id
_entity_poly.type
_entity_poly.pdbx_seq_one_letter_code
_entity_poly.pdbx_strand_id
1 'polypeptide(L)'
;MAVFFDKNGKYTDLHTHSTASDGSMTPAELVRHAYESGLSAVALTDHDTVAGVEEALEEGAKIGIEVIAGVEISVSLSEWGFTEHETEMHMLGYFFSRNFEPIQATLEELRRKREQRNPKIIEKLNEMGIDITMEEVASKAPGGVVGRGHIARVLMEKGYTANMKEGFEKYLGTGKPAYVRKDKLTPEQGINAILQSDGVPVLAHPVLLGLRREKLAAVLDRLKAAGLKGIEALYPENTPEETEELLELAGKIGLKVTGGSDFHGIYKPEIRIGVGRGGLRVPYSLLQKLKDE
;
A
#
# COMPACT_ATOMS: atom_id res chain seq x y z
N MET A 1 -21.29 -6.89 14.56
CA MET A 1 -20.11 -5.99 14.58
C MET A 1 -19.06 -6.61 15.51
N ALA A 2 -18.08 -7.33 15.00
CA ALA A 2 -16.98 -7.83 15.81
C ALA A 2 -16.12 -6.61 16.20
N VAL A 3 -16.36 -6.07 17.39
CA VAL A 3 -15.52 -5.00 17.91
C VAL A 3 -14.24 -5.65 18.42
N PHE A 4 -13.16 -5.52 17.66
CA PHE A 4 -11.84 -5.93 18.10
C PHE A 4 -11.37 -4.96 19.19
N PHE A 5 -11.62 -5.29 20.43
CA PHE A 5 -11.01 -4.59 21.57
C PHE A 5 -9.69 -5.30 21.92
N ASP A 6 -8.60 -4.57 21.86
CA ASP A 6 -7.42 -5.01 22.61
C ASP A 6 -7.73 -4.84 24.10
N LYS A 7 -7.66 -5.94 24.85
CA LYS A 7 -7.88 -5.95 26.31
C LYS A 7 -6.91 -5.03 27.05
N ASN A 8 -5.79 -4.68 26.43
CA ASN A 8 -4.73 -3.80 26.96
C ASN A 8 -4.80 -2.38 26.40
N GLY A 9 -5.76 -2.05 25.54
CA GLY A 9 -5.91 -0.74 24.90
C GLY A 9 -4.78 -0.37 23.94
N LYS A 10 -4.00 -1.36 23.43
CA LYS A 10 -2.91 -1.15 22.50
C LYS A 10 -3.37 -1.27 21.06
N TYR A 11 -3.04 -0.26 20.25
CA TYR A 11 -3.40 -0.21 18.84
C TYR A 11 -2.16 -0.02 17.95
N THR A 12 -2.29 -0.39 16.69
CA THR A 12 -1.25 -0.29 15.68
C THR A 12 -1.84 0.24 14.37
N ASP A 13 -0.97 0.69 13.49
CA ASP A 13 -1.28 0.96 12.09
C ASP A 13 -0.28 0.20 11.22
N LEU A 14 -0.76 -0.77 10.45
CA LEU A 14 0.11 -1.66 9.68
C LEU A 14 0.18 -1.28 8.19
N HIS A 15 -0.35 -0.11 7.79
CA HIS A 15 -0.33 0.35 6.42
C HIS A 15 -0.18 1.88 6.35
N THR A 16 1.04 2.34 6.13
CA THR A 16 1.36 3.77 6.08
C THR A 16 2.45 4.08 5.06
N HIS A 17 2.41 5.30 4.49
CA HIS A 17 3.30 5.76 3.44
C HIS A 17 4.05 7.03 3.85
N SER A 18 5.35 7.06 3.49
CA SER A 18 6.23 8.21 3.72
C SER A 18 6.64 8.88 2.42
N THR A 19 7.51 9.89 2.53
CA THR A 19 8.14 10.54 1.35
C THR A 19 9.09 9.62 0.59
N ALA A 20 9.38 8.41 1.09
CA ALA A 20 10.13 7.42 0.32
C ALA A 20 9.29 6.88 -0.85
N SER A 21 7.96 6.97 -0.79
CA SER A 21 7.04 6.77 -1.93
C SER A 21 6.18 8.02 -2.19
N ASP A 22 4.93 8.03 -1.78
CA ASP A 22 3.95 9.08 -2.10
C ASP A 22 3.20 9.62 -0.88
N GLY A 23 3.72 9.39 0.32
CA GLY A 23 3.31 10.09 1.53
C GLY A 23 3.90 11.51 1.63
N SER A 24 3.44 12.26 2.60
CA SER A 24 3.87 13.66 2.80
C SER A 24 4.84 13.88 3.95
N MET A 25 5.02 12.88 4.82
CA MET A 25 5.93 12.92 5.95
C MET A 25 7.18 12.10 5.66
N THR A 26 8.36 12.53 6.13
CA THR A 26 9.54 11.67 6.11
C THR A 26 9.29 10.43 6.97
N PRO A 27 10.05 9.33 6.78
CA PRO A 27 9.91 8.14 7.61
C PRO A 27 9.97 8.45 9.10
N ALA A 28 10.92 9.28 9.53
CA ALA A 28 11.05 9.68 10.92
C ALA A 28 9.88 10.54 11.44
N GLU A 29 9.37 11.48 10.62
CA GLU A 29 8.19 12.28 10.98
C GLU A 29 6.94 11.42 11.11
N LEU A 30 6.74 10.45 10.23
CA LEU A 30 5.63 9.51 10.28
C LEU A 30 5.66 8.68 11.57
N VAL A 31 6.83 8.16 11.95
CA VAL A 31 7.01 7.38 13.18
C VAL A 31 6.73 8.23 14.42
N ARG A 32 7.21 9.48 14.46
CA ARG A 32 6.87 10.42 15.56
C ARG A 32 5.37 10.68 15.62
N HIS A 33 4.74 10.92 14.46
CA HIS A 33 3.30 11.15 14.39
C HIS A 33 2.48 9.94 14.87
N ALA A 34 2.92 8.71 14.55
CA ALA A 34 2.33 7.49 15.08
C ALA A 34 2.44 7.39 16.60
N TYR A 35 3.61 7.69 17.15
CA TYR A 35 3.85 7.72 18.60
C TYR A 35 2.98 8.76 19.31
N GLU A 36 2.93 9.98 18.80
CA GLU A 36 2.11 11.08 19.33
C GLU A 36 0.61 10.79 19.22
N SER A 37 0.19 9.98 18.25
CA SER A 37 -1.17 9.50 18.09
C SER A 37 -1.52 8.34 19.06
N GLY A 38 -0.59 7.91 19.90
CA GLY A 38 -0.80 6.88 20.91
C GLY A 38 -0.75 5.44 20.38
N LEU A 39 -0.17 5.22 19.21
CA LEU A 39 0.02 3.87 18.67
C LEU A 39 1.14 3.14 19.41
N SER A 40 0.98 1.83 19.57
CA SER A 40 2.00 0.95 20.16
C SER A 40 2.97 0.41 19.10
N ALA A 41 2.54 0.37 17.84
CA ALA A 41 3.35 -0.02 16.71
C ALA A 41 2.85 0.63 15.41
N VAL A 42 3.76 0.81 14.45
CA VAL A 42 3.46 1.29 13.10
C VAL A 42 4.28 0.52 12.08
N ALA A 43 3.70 0.17 10.92
CA ALA A 43 4.44 -0.37 9.80
C ALA A 43 4.66 0.72 8.75
N LEU A 44 5.89 0.86 8.26
CA LEU A 44 6.19 1.64 7.08
C LEU A 44 6.13 0.71 5.86
N THR A 45 5.20 0.99 4.94
CA THR A 45 4.87 0.11 3.80
C THR A 45 4.88 0.87 2.47
N ASP A 46 5.90 1.67 2.23
CA ASP A 46 6.05 2.49 1.04
C ASP A 46 5.90 1.68 -0.27
N HIS A 47 5.30 2.29 -1.29
CA HIS A 47 5.07 1.67 -2.60
C HIS A 47 6.36 1.29 -3.31
N ASP A 48 6.56 0.00 -3.56
CA ASP A 48 7.65 -0.61 -4.32
C ASP A 48 9.06 -0.13 -3.87
N THR A 49 9.23 0.18 -2.57
CA THR A 49 10.51 0.58 -1.99
C THR A 49 10.61 0.27 -0.50
N VAL A 50 11.82 -0.03 -0.03
CA VAL A 50 12.17 -0.15 1.39
C VAL A 50 13.17 0.95 1.81
N ALA A 51 13.38 1.97 0.98
CA ALA A 51 14.42 2.99 1.20
C ALA A 51 14.21 3.80 2.49
N GLY A 52 12.96 3.98 2.95
CA GLY A 52 12.64 4.70 4.19
C GLY A 52 12.71 3.85 5.46
N VAL A 53 12.88 2.53 5.33
CA VAL A 53 12.73 1.60 6.45
C VAL A 53 13.78 1.80 7.53
N GLU A 54 15.05 2.01 7.18
CA GLU A 54 16.11 2.17 8.17
C GLU A 54 15.91 3.44 9.00
N GLU A 55 15.58 4.59 8.37
CA GLU A 55 15.25 5.84 9.06
C GLU A 55 14.08 5.66 10.03
N ALA A 56 13.03 4.93 9.60
CA ALA A 56 11.87 4.66 10.44
C ALA A 56 12.23 3.78 11.66
N LEU A 57 13.02 2.73 11.46
CA LEU A 57 13.48 1.84 12.53
C LEU A 57 14.36 2.56 13.55
N GLU A 58 15.29 3.41 13.09
CA GLU A 58 16.14 4.22 13.95
C GLU A 58 15.32 5.19 14.81
N GLU A 59 14.37 5.90 14.20
CA GLU A 59 13.51 6.83 14.94
C GLU A 59 12.63 6.09 15.94
N GLY A 60 12.04 4.93 15.55
CA GLY A 60 11.25 4.12 16.46
C GLY A 60 12.03 3.64 17.69
N ALA A 61 13.26 3.18 17.49
CA ALA A 61 14.15 2.76 18.57
C ALA A 61 14.48 3.94 19.52
N LYS A 62 14.66 5.14 18.98
CA LYS A 62 14.98 6.35 19.73
C LYS A 62 13.84 6.82 20.62
N ILE A 63 12.59 6.78 20.14
CA ILE A 63 11.43 7.30 20.87
C ILE A 63 10.61 6.23 21.58
N GLY A 64 10.91 4.94 21.36
CA GLY A 64 10.30 3.82 22.08
C GLY A 64 8.97 3.34 21.51
N ILE A 65 8.71 3.53 20.20
CA ILE A 65 7.61 2.88 19.49
C ILE A 65 8.13 1.71 18.66
N GLU A 66 7.35 0.64 18.57
CA GLU A 66 7.68 -0.47 17.69
C GLU A 66 7.42 -0.10 16.22
N VAL A 67 8.46 -0.22 15.38
CA VAL A 67 8.35 -0.03 13.92
C VAL A 67 8.50 -1.36 13.21
N ILE A 68 7.58 -1.66 12.33
CA ILE A 68 7.61 -2.84 11.47
C ILE A 68 8.12 -2.42 10.10
N ALA A 69 9.21 -3.04 9.67
CA ALA A 69 9.70 -2.91 8.32
C ALA A 69 8.71 -3.53 7.33
N GLY A 70 8.35 -2.81 6.30
CA GLY A 70 7.39 -3.30 5.31
C GLY A 70 7.59 -2.71 3.93
N VAL A 71 6.76 -3.14 3.01
CA VAL A 71 6.63 -2.65 1.64
C VAL A 71 5.23 -2.91 1.14
N GLU A 72 4.70 -2.06 0.27
CA GLU A 72 3.52 -2.35 -0.52
C GLU A 72 3.90 -2.54 -1.99
N ILE A 73 3.77 -3.78 -2.51
CA ILE A 73 4.15 -4.13 -3.87
C ILE A 73 2.94 -4.09 -4.78
N SER A 74 3.08 -3.40 -5.94
CA SER A 74 2.06 -3.42 -6.99
C SER A 74 2.17 -4.71 -7.82
N VAL A 75 1.08 -5.50 -7.87
CA VAL A 75 0.96 -6.71 -8.68
C VAL A 75 -0.27 -6.64 -9.60
N SER A 76 -0.39 -7.52 -10.59
CA SER A 76 -1.50 -7.53 -11.55
C SER A 76 -2.33 -8.79 -11.46
N LEU A 77 -3.66 -8.65 -11.36
CA LEU A 77 -4.62 -9.76 -11.47
C LEU A 77 -4.98 -10.12 -12.91
N SER A 78 -4.53 -9.34 -13.90
CA SER A 78 -5.04 -9.41 -15.28
C SER A 78 -4.87 -10.78 -15.92
N GLU A 79 -3.80 -11.50 -15.61
CA GLU A 79 -3.52 -12.81 -16.17
C GLU A 79 -4.39 -13.93 -15.58
N TRP A 80 -5.08 -13.65 -14.47
CA TRP A 80 -5.90 -14.64 -13.79
C TRP A 80 -7.34 -14.74 -14.32
N GLY A 81 -7.78 -13.78 -15.15
CA GLY A 81 -9.11 -13.78 -15.75
C GLY A 81 -10.27 -13.50 -14.77
N PHE A 82 -10.01 -13.00 -13.57
CA PHE A 82 -11.04 -12.64 -12.60
C PHE A 82 -11.71 -11.30 -12.90
N THR A 83 -11.05 -10.46 -13.68
CA THR A 83 -11.50 -9.11 -14.05
C THR A 83 -11.52 -8.95 -15.56
N GLU A 84 -12.47 -8.15 -16.07
CA GLU A 84 -12.58 -7.85 -17.52
C GLU A 84 -11.53 -6.80 -17.96
N HIS A 85 -11.00 -6.06 -17.00
CA HIS A 85 -10.01 -5.00 -17.22
C HIS A 85 -8.75 -5.27 -16.41
N GLU A 86 -7.68 -4.57 -16.76
CA GLU A 86 -6.45 -4.59 -15.97
C GLU A 86 -6.75 -4.08 -14.56
N THR A 87 -6.66 -4.98 -13.58
CA THR A 87 -6.87 -4.67 -12.17
C THR A 87 -5.54 -4.74 -11.42
N GLU A 88 -5.17 -3.63 -10.82
CA GLU A 88 -4.04 -3.54 -9.91
C GLU A 88 -4.45 -4.09 -8.55
N MET A 89 -3.59 -4.92 -8.00
CA MET A 89 -3.69 -5.46 -6.65
C MET A 89 -2.41 -5.09 -5.91
N HIS A 90 -2.53 -4.78 -4.63
CA HIS A 90 -1.37 -4.50 -3.82
C HIS A 90 -1.13 -5.62 -2.81
N MET A 91 0.16 -5.88 -2.55
CA MET A 91 0.62 -6.91 -1.63
C MET A 91 1.51 -6.26 -0.59
N LEU A 92 1.09 -6.27 0.69
CA LEU A 92 1.93 -5.86 1.79
C LEU A 92 2.92 -6.97 2.12
N GLY A 93 4.18 -6.60 2.31
CA GLY A 93 5.21 -7.47 2.86
C GLY A 93 5.65 -6.92 4.20
N TYR A 94 5.61 -7.73 5.26
CA TYR A 94 6.12 -7.35 6.58
C TYR A 94 7.38 -8.15 6.90
N PHE A 95 8.45 -7.47 7.32
CA PHE A 95 9.74 -8.08 7.59
C PHE A 95 10.08 -7.94 9.07
N PHE A 96 10.16 -9.06 9.76
CA PHE A 96 10.57 -9.12 11.16
C PHE A 96 12.07 -9.44 11.30
N SER A 97 12.70 -9.91 10.22
CA SER A 97 14.15 -9.97 10.03
C SER A 97 14.63 -8.77 9.20
N ARG A 98 15.93 -8.47 9.22
CA ARG A 98 16.53 -7.40 8.40
C ARG A 98 17.09 -7.92 7.06
N ASN A 99 16.53 -9.01 6.53
CA ASN A 99 16.95 -9.58 5.25
C ASN A 99 16.19 -8.94 4.09
N PHE A 100 16.61 -7.76 3.65
CA PHE A 100 15.97 -7.03 2.54
C PHE A 100 16.61 -7.28 1.17
N GLU A 101 17.72 -7.98 1.09
CA GLU A 101 18.48 -8.13 -0.16
C GLU A 101 17.63 -8.77 -1.30
N PRO A 102 16.89 -9.87 -1.10
CA PRO A 102 16.09 -10.46 -2.17
C PRO A 102 14.95 -9.55 -2.63
N ILE A 103 14.25 -8.85 -1.70
CA ILE A 103 13.17 -7.95 -2.08
C ILE A 103 13.70 -6.71 -2.79
N GLN A 104 14.86 -6.18 -2.40
CA GLN A 104 15.46 -5.01 -3.04
C GLN A 104 15.72 -5.24 -4.53
N ALA A 105 16.23 -6.40 -4.92
CA ALA A 105 16.44 -6.74 -6.32
C ALA A 105 15.14 -6.70 -7.14
N THR A 106 14.06 -7.24 -6.57
CA THR A 106 12.73 -7.20 -7.20
C THR A 106 12.18 -5.78 -7.30
N LEU A 107 12.33 -4.98 -6.24
CA LEU A 107 11.86 -3.59 -6.21
C LEU A 107 12.65 -2.71 -7.19
N GLU A 108 13.94 -2.94 -7.35
CA GLU A 108 14.78 -2.23 -8.32
C GLU A 108 14.33 -2.52 -9.77
N GLU A 109 13.99 -3.76 -10.10
CA GLU A 109 13.40 -4.10 -11.39
C GLU A 109 12.06 -3.39 -11.61
N LEU A 110 11.19 -3.34 -10.61
CA LEU A 110 9.91 -2.60 -10.67
C LEU A 110 10.13 -1.10 -10.86
N ARG A 111 11.12 -0.52 -10.15
CA ARG A 111 11.49 0.89 -10.29
C ARG A 111 11.94 1.19 -11.72
N ARG A 112 12.83 0.37 -12.29
CA ARG A 112 13.28 0.50 -13.67
C ARG A 112 12.13 0.47 -14.68
N LYS A 113 11.15 -0.41 -14.48
CA LYS A 113 9.94 -0.46 -15.32
C LYS A 113 9.09 0.81 -15.20
N ARG A 114 9.00 1.42 -14.01
CA ARG A 114 8.33 2.72 -13.81
C ARG A 114 9.06 3.86 -14.53
N GLU A 115 10.38 3.91 -14.42
CA GLU A 115 11.21 4.91 -15.09
C GLU A 115 11.03 4.88 -16.61
N GLN A 116 10.82 3.72 -17.20
CA GLN A 116 10.53 3.58 -18.63
C GLN A 116 9.08 3.96 -19.00
N ARG A 117 8.13 3.80 -18.09
CA ARG A 117 6.72 4.10 -18.31
C ARG A 117 6.38 5.58 -18.17
N ASN A 118 6.92 6.23 -17.13
CA ASN A 118 6.49 7.57 -16.74
C ASN A 118 6.69 8.62 -17.85
N PRO A 119 7.81 8.64 -18.62
CA PRO A 119 7.95 9.55 -19.76
C PRO A 119 6.82 9.41 -20.79
N LYS A 120 6.34 8.18 -21.04
CA LYS A 120 5.23 7.94 -21.98
C LYS A 120 3.91 8.50 -21.47
N ILE A 121 3.70 8.54 -20.14
CA ILE A 121 2.52 9.20 -19.54
C ILE A 121 2.60 10.70 -19.75
N ILE A 122 3.79 11.29 -19.51
CA ILE A 122 4.03 12.72 -19.72
C ILE A 122 3.81 13.12 -21.18
N GLU A 123 4.35 12.36 -22.12
CA GLU A 123 4.14 12.55 -23.56
C GLU A 123 2.65 12.59 -23.90
N LYS A 124 1.86 11.61 -23.46
CA LYS A 124 0.41 11.60 -23.67
C LYS A 124 -0.33 12.79 -23.04
N LEU A 125 0.10 13.23 -21.85
CA LEU A 125 -0.48 14.42 -21.21
C LEU A 125 -0.15 15.68 -22.04
N ASN A 126 1.08 15.82 -22.53
CA ASN A 126 1.49 16.94 -23.37
C ASN A 126 0.73 16.96 -24.71
N GLU A 127 0.50 15.81 -25.35
CA GLU A 127 -0.35 15.68 -26.55
C GLU A 127 -1.79 16.16 -26.33
N MET A 128 -2.29 16.11 -25.10
CA MET A 128 -3.60 16.64 -24.71
C MET A 128 -3.56 18.14 -24.31
N GLY A 129 -2.42 18.82 -24.47
CA GLY A 129 -2.25 20.21 -24.09
C GLY A 129 -2.02 20.45 -22.61
N ILE A 130 -1.69 19.40 -21.85
CA ILE A 130 -1.34 19.49 -20.43
C ILE A 130 0.17 19.64 -20.33
N ASP A 131 0.64 20.86 -20.09
CA ASP A 131 2.06 21.17 -19.97
C ASP A 131 2.62 20.67 -18.63
N ILE A 132 3.37 19.56 -18.69
CA ILE A 132 3.98 18.90 -17.53
C ILE A 132 5.31 18.24 -17.95
N THR A 133 6.33 18.27 -17.09
CA THR A 133 7.64 17.67 -17.37
C THR A 133 8.00 16.58 -16.36
N MET A 134 8.94 15.72 -16.75
CA MET A 134 9.47 14.69 -15.83
C MET A 134 10.24 15.31 -14.67
N GLU A 135 10.91 16.46 -14.88
CA GLU A 135 11.64 17.17 -13.83
C GLU A 135 10.68 17.70 -12.75
N GLU A 136 9.54 18.27 -13.16
CA GLU A 136 8.50 18.72 -12.23
C GLU A 136 7.98 17.54 -11.39
N VAL A 137 7.71 16.41 -12.03
CA VAL A 137 7.23 15.19 -11.33
C VAL A 137 8.29 14.61 -10.41
N ALA A 138 9.54 14.51 -10.86
CA ALA A 138 10.65 14.01 -10.07
C ALA A 138 10.91 14.87 -8.82
N SER A 139 10.72 16.19 -8.91
CA SER A 139 10.85 17.10 -7.77
C SER A 139 9.85 16.81 -6.64
N LYS A 140 8.76 16.09 -6.93
CA LYS A 140 7.74 15.70 -5.94
C LYS A 140 8.02 14.33 -5.31
N ALA A 141 9.06 13.63 -5.76
CA ALA A 141 9.44 12.29 -5.30
C ALA A 141 10.84 12.31 -4.68
N PRO A 142 11.05 12.93 -3.50
CA PRO A 142 12.36 13.04 -2.86
C PRO A 142 12.98 11.66 -2.53
N GLY A 143 12.16 10.63 -2.32
CA GLY A 143 12.60 9.24 -2.17
C GLY A 143 13.02 8.54 -3.46
N GLY A 144 12.93 9.22 -4.62
CA GLY A 144 13.38 8.73 -5.93
C GLY A 144 12.40 7.81 -6.65
N VAL A 145 11.34 7.33 -6.01
CA VAL A 145 10.35 6.44 -6.64
C VAL A 145 9.20 7.25 -7.22
N VAL A 146 9.30 7.61 -8.50
CA VAL A 146 8.24 8.36 -9.20
C VAL A 146 7.08 7.44 -9.57
N GLY A 147 5.90 7.72 -9.01
CA GLY A 147 4.64 7.04 -9.31
C GLY A 147 3.60 7.93 -9.97
N ARG A 148 2.44 7.35 -10.34
CA ARG A 148 1.29 8.11 -10.87
C ARG A 148 0.73 9.11 -9.85
N GLY A 149 0.85 8.84 -8.55
CA GLY A 149 0.49 9.78 -7.48
C GLY A 149 1.23 11.11 -7.62
N HIS A 150 2.54 11.08 -7.89
CA HIS A 150 3.34 12.29 -8.11
C HIS A 150 2.90 13.05 -9.37
N ILE A 151 2.53 12.34 -10.45
CA ILE A 151 1.98 12.96 -11.66
C ILE A 151 0.63 13.63 -11.35
N ALA A 152 -0.27 12.92 -10.63
CA ALA A 152 -1.56 13.46 -10.20
C ALA A 152 -1.40 14.71 -9.32
N ARG A 153 -0.39 14.71 -8.46
CA ARG A 153 -0.04 15.87 -7.63
C ARG A 153 0.36 17.07 -8.47
N VAL A 154 1.25 16.91 -9.47
CA VAL A 154 1.64 18.01 -10.36
C VAL A 154 0.46 18.53 -11.17
N LEU A 155 -0.42 17.63 -11.65
CA LEU A 155 -1.66 18.04 -12.34
C LEU A 155 -2.54 18.91 -11.44
N MET A 156 -2.69 18.55 -10.17
CA MET A 156 -3.44 19.33 -9.18
C MET A 156 -2.76 20.68 -8.89
N GLU A 157 -1.47 20.68 -8.61
CA GLU A 157 -0.71 21.91 -8.30
C GLU A 157 -0.69 22.91 -9.47
N LYS A 158 -0.71 22.43 -10.71
CA LYS A 158 -0.81 23.26 -11.93
C LYS A 158 -2.25 23.64 -12.30
N GLY A 159 -3.26 23.21 -11.51
CA GLY A 159 -4.67 23.55 -11.70
C GLY A 159 -5.38 22.79 -12.82
N TYR A 160 -4.80 21.73 -13.38
CA TYR A 160 -5.46 20.87 -14.37
C TYR A 160 -6.54 19.98 -13.74
N THR A 161 -6.43 19.72 -12.43
CA THR A 161 -7.43 18.96 -11.64
C THR A 161 -7.63 19.60 -10.28
N ALA A 162 -8.83 19.44 -9.69
CA ALA A 162 -9.14 20.00 -8.37
C ALA A 162 -8.44 19.24 -7.23
N ASN A 163 -8.16 17.95 -7.43
CA ASN A 163 -7.49 17.08 -6.48
C ASN A 163 -6.83 15.89 -7.20
N MET A 164 -6.04 15.10 -6.48
CA MET A 164 -5.34 13.94 -7.04
C MET A 164 -6.30 12.87 -7.56
N LYS A 165 -7.43 12.64 -6.87
CA LYS A 165 -8.45 11.65 -7.28
C LYS A 165 -8.99 11.98 -8.67
N GLU A 166 -9.31 13.24 -8.94
CA GLU A 166 -9.75 13.70 -10.26
C GLU A 166 -8.68 13.45 -11.34
N GLY A 167 -7.39 13.57 -10.98
CA GLY A 167 -6.26 13.26 -11.87
C GLY A 167 -6.29 11.80 -12.33
N PHE A 168 -6.58 10.88 -11.44
CA PHE A 168 -6.75 9.47 -11.79
C PHE A 168 -8.04 9.22 -12.60
N GLU A 169 -9.16 9.82 -12.22
CA GLU A 169 -10.44 9.64 -12.89
C GLU A 169 -10.45 10.18 -14.33
N LYS A 170 -9.75 11.29 -14.59
CA LYS A 170 -9.72 11.91 -15.90
C LYS A 170 -8.59 11.39 -16.81
N TYR A 171 -7.39 11.16 -16.26
CA TYR A 171 -6.19 10.98 -17.09
C TYR A 171 -5.39 9.70 -16.82
N LEU A 172 -5.16 9.33 -15.55
CA LEU A 172 -4.10 8.39 -15.16
C LEU A 172 -4.59 6.99 -14.80
N GLY A 173 -5.89 6.83 -14.53
CA GLY A 173 -6.50 5.54 -14.18
C GLY A 173 -6.53 4.57 -15.36
N THR A 174 -6.77 3.30 -15.08
CA THR A 174 -6.89 2.26 -16.11
C THR A 174 -7.95 2.63 -17.15
N GLY A 175 -7.59 2.52 -18.43
CA GLY A 175 -8.46 2.90 -19.55
C GLY A 175 -8.61 4.40 -19.80
N LYS A 176 -7.93 5.27 -19.04
CA LYS A 176 -7.94 6.73 -19.24
C LYS A 176 -6.91 7.17 -20.29
N PRO A 177 -7.07 8.38 -20.88
CA PRO A 177 -6.27 8.80 -22.04
C PRO A 177 -4.76 8.76 -21.86
N ALA A 178 -4.24 9.16 -20.70
CA ALA A 178 -2.81 9.13 -20.41
C ALA A 178 -2.35 7.82 -19.74
N TYR A 179 -3.24 6.83 -19.61
CA TYR A 179 -2.86 5.53 -19.07
C TYR A 179 -1.81 4.85 -19.95
N VAL A 180 -0.73 4.40 -19.33
CA VAL A 180 0.27 3.52 -19.93
C VAL A 180 0.39 2.28 -19.07
N ARG A 181 0.17 1.11 -19.68
CA ARG A 181 0.31 -0.18 -19.01
C ARG A 181 1.72 -0.31 -18.45
N LYS A 182 1.81 -0.74 -17.19
CA LYS A 182 3.08 -1.12 -16.53
C LYS A 182 3.18 -2.65 -16.57
N ASP A 183 4.34 -3.17 -16.92
CA ASP A 183 4.65 -4.56 -16.63
C ASP A 183 4.74 -4.70 -15.11
N LYS A 184 3.79 -5.39 -14.54
CA LYS A 184 3.70 -5.64 -13.10
C LYS A 184 4.10 -7.08 -12.81
N LEU A 185 4.49 -7.34 -11.59
CA LEU A 185 4.62 -8.71 -11.11
C LEU A 185 3.27 -9.42 -11.16
N THR A 186 3.28 -10.73 -11.38
CA THR A 186 2.12 -11.54 -11.05
C THR A 186 1.98 -11.63 -9.52
N PRO A 187 0.80 -11.97 -8.99
CA PRO A 187 0.62 -12.13 -7.55
C PRO A 187 1.58 -13.16 -6.95
N GLU A 188 1.82 -14.27 -7.67
CA GLU A 188 2.76 -15.30 -7.25
C GLU A 188 4.20 -14.78 -7.17
N GLN A 189 4.62 -13.93 -8.12
CA GLN A 189 5.94 -13.30 -8.10
C GLN A 189 6.09 -12.34 -6.91
N GLY A 190 5.06 -11.54 -6.62
CA GLY A 190 5.03 -10.63 -5.46
C GLY A 190 5.12 -11.38 -4.14
N ILE A 191 4.30 -12.42 -3.97
CA ILE A 191 4.32 -13.29 -2.78
C ILE A 191 5.70 -13.93 -2.62
N ASN A 192 6.25 -14.51 -3.69
CA ASN A 192 7.54 -15.18 -3.65
C ASN A 192 8.68 -14.22 -3.27
N ALA A 193 8.67 -13.00 -3.81
CA ALA A 193 9.67 -11.97 -3.48
C ALA A 193 9.66 -11.61 -1.98
N ILE A 194 8.47 -11.51 -1.37
CA ILE A 194 8.32 -11.26 0.06
C ILE A 194 8.83 -12.46 0.87
N LEU A 195 8.43 -13.69 0.50
CA LEU A 195 8.83 -14.90 1.20
C LEU A 195 10.34 -15.18 1.12
N GLN A 196 10.99 -14.88 0.00
CA GLN A 196 12.45 -15.01 -0.14
C GLN A 196 13.23 -14.04 0.75
N SER A 197 12.59 -13.00 1.24
CA SER A 197 13.14 -12.04 2.21
C SER A 197 12.69 -12.33 3.65
N ASP A 198 12.27 -13.57 3.94
CA ASP A 198 11.70 -13.96 5.24
C ASP A 198 10.52 -13.07 5.68
N GLY A 199 9.80 -12.50 4.71
CA GLY A 199 8.68 -11.61 4.95
C GLY A 199 7.34 -12.34 4.97
N VAL A 200 6.34 -11.69 5.52
CA VAL A 200 4.96 -12.17 5.62
C VAL A 200 4.10 -11.47 4.58
N PRO A 201 3.66 -12.14 3.48
CA PRO A 201 2.82 -11.52 2.46
C PRO A 201 1.35 -11.44 2.89
N VAL A 202 0.77 -10.25 2.73
CA VAL A 202 -0.61 -9.92 3.11
C VAL A 202 -1.28 -9.19 1.95
N LEU A 203 -2.51 -9.57 1.57
CA LEU A 203 -3.29 -8.84 0.58
C LEU A 203 -3.76 -7.50 1.15
N ALA A 204 -3.37 -6.40 0.53
CA ALA A 204 -3.78 -5.05 0.90
C ALA A 204 -5.22 -4.74 0.43
N HIS A 205 -5.97 -3.98 1.21
CA HIS A 205 -7.28 -3.37 0.90
C HIS A 205 -8.10 -4.11 -0.18
N PRO A 206 -8.50 -5.37 0.03
CA PRO A 206 -9.15 -6.21 -0.99
C PRO A 206 -10.47 -5.64 -1.50
N VAL A 207 -11.14 -4.76 -0.75
CA VAL A 207 -12.36 -4.07 -1.18
C VAL A 207 -12.13 -3.26 -2.46
N LEU A 208 -10.94 -2.69 -2.65
CA LEU A 208 -10.60 -1.89 -3.83
C LEU A 208 -10.47 -2.73 -5.13
N LEU A 209 -10.46 -4.05 -5.02
CA LEU A 209 -10.52 -4.92 -6.20
C LEU A 209 -11.90 -4.93 -6.87
N GLY A 210 -12.95 -4.48 -6.16
CA GLY A 210 -14.33 -4.44 -6.67
C GLY A 210 -14.88 -5.83 -7.01
N LEU A 211 -14.35 -6.89 -6.41
CA LEU A 211 -14.77 -8.27 -6.68
C LEU A 211 -15.94 -8.66 -5.78
N ARG A 212 -16.90 -9.39 -6.36
CA ARG A 212 -17.94 -10.04 -5.56
C ARG A 212 -17.34 -11.16 -4.70
N ARG A 213 -18.00 -11.50 -3.60
CA ARG A 213 -17.56 -12.47 -2.59
C ARG A 213 -17.01 -13.78 -3.18
N GLU A 214 -17.73 -14.39 -4.13
CA GLU A 214 -17.33 -15.67 -4.71
C GLU A 214 -16.03 -15.55 -5.51
N LYS A 215 -15.88 -14.46 -6.27
CA LYS A 215 -14.64 -14.17 -7.02
C LYS A 215 -13.49 -13.84 -6.08
N LEU A 216 -13.74 -13.04 -5.03
CA LEU A 216 -12.73 -12.72 -4.04
C LEU A 216 -12.26 -13.98 -3.29
N ALA A 217 -13.18 -14.88 -2.91
CA ALA A 217 -12.82 -16.15 -2.29
C ALA A 217 -11.92 -16.99 -3.20
N ALA A 218 -12.24 -17.09 -4.49
CA ALA A 218 -11.40 -17.82 -5.45
C ALA A 218 -10.01 -17.19 -5.64
N VAL A 219 -9.92 -15.85 -5.64
CA VAL A 219 -8.64 -15.13 -5.65
C VAL A 219 -7.84 -15.44 -4.39
N LEU A 220 -8.47 -15.37 -3.21
CA LEU A 220 -7.82 -15.66 -1.93
C LEU A 220 -7.32 -17.10 -1.82
N ASP A 221 -8.10 -18.09 -2.28
CA ASP A 221 -7.69 -19.50 -2.32
C ASP A 221 -6.43 -19.67 -3.19
N ARG A 222 -6.38 -19.03 -4.37
CA ARG A 222 -5.22 -19.07 -5.24
C ARG A 222 -4.00 -18.37 -4.65
N LEU A 223 -4.19 -17.19 -4.02
CA LEU A 223 -3.13 -16.48 -3.30
C LEU A 223 -2.60 -17.31 -2.12
N LYS A 224 -3.49 -17.96 -1.36
CA LYS A 224 -3.12 -18.85 -0.25
C LYS A 224 -2.27 -20.03 -0.74
N ALA A 225 -2.65 -20.61 -1.87
CA ALA A 225 -1.85 -21.69 -2.50
C ALA A 225 -0.46 -21.22 -2.95
N ALA A 226 -0.33 -19.92 -3.33
CA ALA A 226 0.95 -19.29 -3.65
C ALA A 226 1.78 -18.88 -2.42
N GLY A 227 1.21 -18.97 -1.20
CA GLY A 227 1.92 -18.67 0.04
C GLY A 227 1.45 -17.40 0.78
N LEU A 228 0.33 -16.78 0.37
CA LEU A 228 -0.26 -15.67 1.11
C LEU A 228 -0.53 -16.06 2.56
N LYS A 229 -0.19 -15.20 3.50
CA LYS A 229 -0.33 -15.43 4.94
C LYS A 229 -1.48 -14.66 5.58
N GLY A 230 -1.84 -13.51 5.03
CA GLY A 230 -2.86 -12.66 5.62
C GLY A 230 -3.63 -11.81 4.62
N ILE A 231 -4.61 -11.09 5.17
CA ILE A 231 -5.48 -10.16 4.44
C ILE A 231 -5.74 -8.92 5.30
N GLU A 232 -5.68 -7.75 4.71
CA GLU A 232 -6.04 -6.49 5.35
C GLU A 232 -7.57 -6.34 5.36
N ALA A 233 -8.19 -6.82 6.44
CA ALA A 233 -9.63 -6.78 6.62
C ALA A 233 -10.12 -5.51 7.33
N LEU A 234 -9.25 -4.86 8.12
CA LEU A 234 -9.57 -3.60 8.80
C LEU A 234 -9.00 -2.42 8.01
N TYR A 235 -9.83 -1.81 7.17
CA TYR A 235 -9.44 -0.75 6.24
C TYR A 235 -10.45 0.40 6.27
N PRO A 236 -10.04 1.69 6.13
CA PRO A 236 -10.92 2.85 6.33
C PRO A 236 -12.10 2.98 5.36
N GLU A 237 -11.99 2.41 4.17
CA GLU A 237 -13.03 2.49 3.14
C GLU A 237 -14.00 1.30 3.16
N ASN A 238 -13.72 0.28 3.98
CA ASN A 238 -14.64 -0.83 4.14
C ASN A 238 -15.92 -0.38 4.87
N THR A 239 -17.06 -0.82 4.38
CA THR A 239 -18.28 -0.83 5.18
C THR A 239 -18.18 -1.87 6.32
N PRO A 240 -19.02 -1.79 7.34
CA PRO A 240 -19.08 -2.84 8.37
C PRO A 240 -19.33 -4.23 7.80
N GLU A 241 -20.20 -4.33 6.78
CA GLU A 241 -20.56 -5.57 6.10
C GLU A 241 -19.39 -6.15 5.33
N GLU A 242 -18.63 -5.32 4.59
CA GLU A 242 -17.40 -5.74 3.89
C GLU A 242 -16.34 -6.20 4.87
N THR A 243 -16.16 -5.51 5.99
CA THR A 243 -15.24 -5.92 7.05
C THR A 243 -15.62 -7.30 7.59
N GLU A 244 -16.90 -7.53 7.91
CA GLU A 244 -17.38 -8.83 8.42
C GLU A 244 -17.18 -9.95 7.39
N GLU A 245 -17.48 -9.68 6.12
CA GLU A 245 -17.22 -10.61 5.02
C GLU A 245 -15.75 -10.99 4.90
N LEU A 246 -14.83 -10.01 4.97
CA LEU A 246 -13.39 -10.27 4.90
C LEU A 246 -12.89 -11.10 6.10
N LEU A 247 -13.43 -10.83 7.29
CA LEU A 247 -13.11 -11.61 8.50
C LEU A 247 -13.58 -13.05 8.39
N GLU A 248 -14.79 -13.28 7.88
CA GLU A 248 -15.31 -14.64 7.62
C GLU A 248 -14.46 -15.38 6.59
N LEU A 249 -14.10 -14.72 5.47
CA LEU A 249 -13.26 -15.31 4.44
C LEU A 249 -11.87 -15.64 4.98
N ALA A 250 -11.26 -14.74 5.74
CA ALA A 250 -9.96 -14.98 6.39
C ALA A 250 -10.02 -16.21 7.31
N GLY A 251 -11.05 -16.30 8.16
CA GLY A 251 -11.24 -17.43 9.05
C GLY A 251 -11.46 -18.76 8.32
N LYS A 252 -12.26 -18.75 7.24
CA LYS A 252 -12.55 -19.92 6.42
C LYS A 252 -11.32 -20.45 5.68
N ILE A 253 -10.51 -19.54 5.14
CA ILE A 253 -9.32 -19.89 4.34
C ILE A 253 -8.09 -20.12 5.24
N GLY A 254 -8.14 -19.69 6.50
CA GLY A 254 -7.02 -19.77 7.44
C GLY A 254 -5.96 -18.70 7.17
N LEU A 255 -6.38 -17.48 6.82
CA LEU A 255 -5.52 -16.31 6.69
C LEU A 255 -5.48 -15.51 7.99
N LYS A 256 -4.34 -14.90 8.30
CA LYS A 256 -4.22 -13.92 9.37
C LYS A 256 -4.94 -12.63 8.97
N VAL A 257 -5.40 -11.86 9.95
CA VAL A 257 -6.04 -10.56 9.75
C VAL A 257 -5.07 -9.45 10.09
N THR A 258 -4.99 -8.45 9.22
CA THR A 258 -4.30 -7.19 9.49
C THR A 258 -5.24 -6.01 9.27
N GLY A 259 -4.72 -4.82 9.49
CA GLY A 259 -5.41 -3.59 9.16
C GLY A 259 -4.46 -2.41 9.22
N GLY A 260 -4.83 -1.36 8.51
CA GLY A 260 -4.08 -0.13 8.45
C GLY A 260 -4.90 1.01 7.89
N SER A 261 -4.40 2.22 8.07
CA SER A 261 -5.10 3.41 7.62
C SER A 261 -4.85 3.75 6.16
N ASP A 262 -3.78 3.23 5.57
CA ASP A 262 -3.28 3.66 4.26
C ASP A 262 -2.99 5.18 4.26
N PHE A 263 -2.35 5.64 5.35
CA PHE A 263 -2.07 7.05 5.62
C PHE A 263 -1.03 7.61 4.65
N HIS A 264 -1.34 8.77 4.02
CA HIS A 264 -0.47 9.49 3.11
C HIS A 264 -0.24 10.96 3.55
N GLY A 265 -0.65 11.31 4.78
CA GLY A 265 -0.57 12.67 5.30
C GLY A 265 -1.52 13.63 4.57
N ILE A 266 -1.01 14.80 4.18
CA ILE A 266 -1.82 15.85 3.55
C ILE A 266 -2.41 15.49 2.18
N TYR A 267 -1.96 14.39 1.56
CA TYR A 267 -2.46 13.95 0.25
C TYR A 267 -3.75 13.13 0.34
N LYS A 268 -4.06 12.59 1.54
CA LYS A 268 -5.35 11.98 1.90
C LYS A 268 -5.83 12.61 3.23
N PRO A 269 -6.24 13.89 3.24
CA PRO A 269 -6.47 14.64 4.48
C PRO A 269 -7.62 14.09 5.34
N GLU A 270 -8.52 13.30 4.75
CA GLU A 270 -9.59 12.61 5.45
C GLU A 270 -9.13 11.34 6.18
N ILE A 271 -7.91 10.86 5.90
CA ILE A 271 -7.33 9.67 6.52
C ILE A 271 -6.33 10.09 7.60
N ARG A 272 -6.56 9.67 8.81
CA ARG A 272 -5.65 9.92 9.94
C ARG A 272 -4.98 8.62 10.38
N ILE A 273 -3.71 8.72 10.77
CA ILE A 273 -2.94 7.57 11.23
C ILE A 273 -3.63 6.87 12.41
N GLY A 274 -3.68 5.54 12.40
CA GLY A 274 -4.26 4.70 13.44
C GLY A 274 -5.78 4.72 13.56
N VAL A 275 -6.47 5.65 12.90
CA VAL A 275 -7.92 5.82 13.03
C VAL A 275 -8.67 5.92 11.70
N GLY A 276 -7.94 5.98 10.58
CA GLY A 276 -8.53 6.12 9.25
C GLY A 276 -9.47 7.34 9.18
N ARG A 277 -10.68 7.14 8.72
CA ARG A 277 -11.75 8.17 8.72
C ARG A 277 -12.37 8.42 10.11
N GLY A 278 -11.79 7.88 11.19
CA GLY A 278 -12.19 8.06 12.59
C GLY A 278 -12.72 6.81 13.29
N GLY A 279 -13.07 5.76 12.55
CA GLY A 279 -13.63 4.52 13.09
C GLY A 279 -12.65 3.35 13.16
N LEU A 280 -11.52 3.43 12.49
CA LEU A 280 -10.54 2.34 12.46
C LEU A 280 -9.88 2.18 13.83
N ARG A 281 -9.72 0.92 14.25
CA ARG A 281 -8.93 0.51 15.41
C ARG A 281 -8.34 -0.85 15.13
N VAL A 282 -7.04 -0.90 14.92
CA VAL A 282 -6.30 -2.15 14.66
C VAL A 282 -5.64 -2.59 15.95
N PRO A 283 -6.14 -3.67 16.61
CA PRO A 283 -5.55 -4.15 17.85
C PRO A 283 -4.13 -4.65 17.65
N TYR A 284 -3.24 -4.32 18.58
CA TYR A 284 -1.85 -4.79 18.57
C TYR A 284 -1.74 -6.32 18.61
N SER A 285 -2.74 -7.01 19.15
CA SER A 285 -2.81 -8.48 19.15
C SER A 285 -2.87 -9.10 17.74
N LEU A 286 -3.30 -8.36 16.71
CA LEU A 286 -3.24 -8.82 15.33
C LEU A 286 -1.80 -8.84 14.81
N LEU A 287 -1.01 -7.82 15.14
CA LEU A 287 0.43 -7.80 14.85
C LEU A 287 1.16 -8.97 15.55
N GLN A 288 0.83 -9.24 16.83
CA GLN A 288 1.44 -10.36 17.54
C GLN A 288 1.15 -11.69 16.81
N LYS A 289 -0.11 -11.94 16.41
CA LYS A 289 -0.47 -13.13 15.64
C LYS A 289 0.25 -13.20 14.29
N LEU A 290 0.54 -12.06 13.67
CA LEU A 290 1.26 -12.01 12.39
C LEU A 290 2.73 -12.42 12.56
N LYS A 291 3.36 -12.07 13.69
CA LYS A 291 4.74 -12.43 14.03
C LYS A 291 4.95 -13.94 14.32
N ASP A 292 3.88 -14.64 14.67
CA ASP A 292 3.91 -16.09 15.00
C ASP A 292 3.86 -16.98 13.72
N GLU A 293 4.19 -16.43 12.54
CA GLU A 293 4.24 -17.14 11.24
C GLU A 293 5.58 -17.84 10.95
#